data_1be69af464a87a735977a177f7c42784
#
_entry.id   1be69af464a87a735977a177f7c42784
#
_cell.length_a   1.000
_cell.length_b   1.000
_cell.length_c   1.000
_cell.angle_alpha   90.00
_cell.angle_beta   90.00
_cell.angle_gamma   90.00
#
_symmetry.space_group_name_H-M   'P 1'
#
loop_
_entity.id
_entity.type
_entity.pdbx_description
1 polymer ?
#
loop_
_entity_poly.entity_id
_entity_poly.type
_entity_poly.pdbx_seq_one_letter_code
_entity_poly.pdbx_strand_id
1 'polypeptide(L)'
;MARVKNSVVTRARRKKILKRAKGFFGSKHRLWKTAKEQLMNSGFYAFRDRRAKKRDFRKLWIQRINAAVRMYDMSYSKFMSGLKKAGVDINRKMLSEIAIMNEKAFKALVETSKKGLTMKEVKSEVKEAKASSNDLESKTLKELKELAKEKNVEGYSTMKKAELLEALK
;
A
#
# COMPACT_ATOMS: atom_id res chain seq x y z
N MET A 1 -17.54 49.36 -48.45
CA MET A 1 -16.94 48.27 -47.62
C MET A 1 -17.70 48.13 -46.31
N ALA A 2 -18.00 46.90 -45.91
CA ALA A 2 -18.67 46.64 -44.64
C ALA A 2 -17.72 46.97 -43.48
N ARG A 3 -18.16 47.76 -42.51
CA ARG A 3 -17.41 48.12 -41.31
C ARG A 3 -17.37 46.95 -40.33
N VAL A 4 -16.18 46.49 -39.98
CA VAL A 4 -16.01 45.44 -38.97
C VAL A 4 -16.30 45.97 -37.58
N LYS A 5 -17.35 45.45 -36.93
CA LYS A 5 -17.71 45.76 -35.54
C LYS A 5 -16.88 44.85 -34.57
N ASN A 6 -16.56 45.32 -33.37
CA ASN A 6 -15.86 44.59 -32.31
C ASN A 6 -14.45 44.09 -32.68
N SER A 7 -13.75 44.73 -33.60
CA SER A 7 -12.41 44.34 -34.06
C SER A 7 -11.38 44.32 -32.90
N VAL A 8 -11.42 45.28 -31.98
CA VAL A 8 -10.52 45.39 -30.84
C VAL A 8 -10.67 44.17 -29.93
N VAL A 9 -11.86 43.82 -29.52
CA VAL A 9 -12.16 42.67 -28.62
C VAL A 9 -11.74 41.37 -29.27
N THR A 10 -12.04 41.17 -30.54
CA THR A 10 -11.68 39.95 -31.31
C THR A 10 -10.16 39.83 -31.39
N ARG A 11 -9.44 40.93 -31.65
CA ARG A 11 -7.97 40.95 -31.74
C ARG A 11 -7.35 40.66 -30.36
N ALA A 12 -7.87 41.22 -29.29
CA ALA A 12 -7.40 40.97 -27.91
C ALA A 12 -7.56 39.47 -27.55
N ARG A 13 -8.71 38.86 -27.85
CA ARG A 13 -8.97 37.43 -27.64
C ARG A 13 -7.99 36.54 -28.40
N ARG A 14 -7.73 36.83 -29.67
CA ARG A 14 -6.73 36.09 -30.48
C ARG A 14 -5.30 36.25 -29.93
N LYS A 15 -4.90 37.47 -29.57
CA LYS A 15 -3.59 37.76 -28.96
C LYS A 15 -3.38 37.01 -27.66
N LYS A 16 -4.42 36.88 -26.80
CA LYS A 16 -4.36 36.12 -25.56
C LYS A 16 -4.00 34.65 -25.79
N ILE A 17 -4.60 34.01 -26.79
CA ILE A 17 -4.31 32.62 -27.15
C ILE A 17 -2.89 32.49 -27.73
N LEU A 18 -2.53 33.32 -28.70
CA LEU A 18 -1.19 33.30 -29.31
C LEU A 18 -0.07 33.59 -28.30
N LYS A 19 -0.31 34.47 -27.30
CA LYS A 19 0.64 34.72 -26.23
C LYS A 19 0.89 33.46 -25.39
N ARG A 20 -0.14 32.66 -25.11
CA ARG A 20 -0.02 31.38 -24.38
C ARG A 20 0.64 30.29 -25.23
N ALA A 21 0.51 30.34 -26.56
CA ALA A 21 1.11 29.39 -27.50
C ALA A 21 2.57 29.71 -27.84
N LYS A 22 3.13 30.80 -27.29
CA LYS A 22 4.52 31.18 -27.50
C LYS A 22 5.47 30.03 -27.14
N GLY A 23 6.45 29.75 -27.99
CA GLY A 23 7.38 28.65 -27.80
C GLY A 23 6.95 27.31 -28.42
N PHE A 24 5.72 27.19 -28.94
CA PHE A 24 5.36 25.98 -29.66
C PHE A 24 6.02 25.93 -31.04
N PHE A 25 6.41 24.73 -31.45
CA PHE A 25 7.14 24.52 -32.70
C PHE A 25 6.30 24.86 -33.95
N GLY A 26 6.94 25.46 -34.94
CA GLY A 26 6.39 25.73 -36.27
C GLY A 26 5.19 26.69 -36.26
N SER A 27 4.15 26.38 -37.03
CA SER A 27 2.93 27.19 -37.15
C SER A 27 2.04 27.23 -35.91
N LYS A 28 2.28 26.33 -34.95
CA LYS A 28 1.48 26.18 -33.72
C LYS A 28 1.54 27.39 -32.78
N HIS A 29 2.52 28.29 -32.94
CA HIS A 29 2.58 29.55 -32.20
C HIS A 29 2.15 30.79 -33.02
N ARG A 30 2.02 30.66 -34.35
CA ARG A 30 1.72 31.77 -35.24
C ARG A 30 0.28 31.79 -35.73
N LEU A 31 -0.23 30.63 -36.20
CA LEU A 31 -1.57 30.49 -36.73
C LEU A 31 -2.60 30.25 -35.62
N TRP A 32 -3.61 31.13 -35.56
CA TRP A 32 -4.60 31.10 -34.48
C TRP A 32 -5.36 29.78 -34.37
N LYS A 33 -5.75 29.15 -35.49
CA LYS A 33 -6.48 27.89 -35.54
C LYS A 33 -5.69 26.76 -34.93
N THR A 34 -4.47 26.55 -35.41
CA THR A 34 -3.56 25.49 -34.92
C THR A 34 -3.08 25.74 -33.49
N ALA A 35 -2.83 27.02 -33.13
CA ALA A 35 -2.45 27.40 -31.78
C ALA A 35 -3.54 27.10 -30.75
N LYS A 36 -4.82 27.36 -31.09
CA LYS A 36 -5.95 27.06 -30.23
C LYS A 36 -6.08 25.55 -29.96
N GLU A 37 -6.03 24.72 -31.00
CA GLU A 37 -6.09 23.26 -30.90
C GLU A 37 -4.94 22.72 -30.03
N GLN A 38 -3.74 23.18 -30.31
CA GLN A 38 -2.56 22.75 -29.55
C GLN A 38 -2.63 23.11 -28.07
N LEU A 39 -3.15 24.30 -27.72
CA LEU A 39 -3.33 24.70 -26.33
C LEU A 39 -4.39 23.84 -25.62
N MET A 40 -5.47 23.49 -26.31
CA MET A 40 -6.51 22.60 -25.75
C MET A 40 -5.93 21.22 -25.47
N ASN A 41 -5.23 20.62 -26.44
CA ASN A 41 -4.58 19.32 -26.29
C ASN A 41 -3.51 19.34 -25.20
N SER A 42 -2.67 20.39 -25.16
CA SER A 42 -1.67 20.57 -24.12
C SER A 42 -2.28 20.63 -22.71
N GLY A 43 -3.41 21.34 -22.58
CA GLY A 43 -4.15 21.40 -21.32
C GLY A 43 -4.68 20.03 -20.87
N PHE A 44 -5.23 19.27 -21.81
CA PHE A 44 -5.71 17.91 -21.57
C PHE A 44 -4.57 16.96 -21.16
N TYR A 45 -3.46 16.98 -21.90
CA TYR A 45 -2.29 16.18 -21.55
C TYR A 45 -1.71 16.56 -20.20
N ALA A 46 -1.58 17.84 -19.91
CA ALA A 46 -1.10 18.30 -18.63
C ALA A 46 -1.98 17.81 -17.45
N PHE A 47 -3.30 17.77 -17.63
CA PHE A 47 -4.22 17.22 -16.64
C PHE A 47 -4.01 15.71 -16.43
N ARG A 48 -3.98 14.94 -17.53
CA ARG A 48 -3.76 13.50 -17.51
C ARG A 48 -2.41 13.15 -16.87
N ASP A 49 -1.36 13.81 -17.30
CA ASP A 49 0.02 13.46 -16.94
C ASP A 49 0.37 13.88 -15.51
N ARG A 50 -0.26 14.91 -14.94
CA ARG A 50 -0.15 15.20 -13.51
C ARG A 50 -0.67 14.05 -12.63
N ARG A 51 -1.66 13.30 -13.09
CA ARG A 51 -2.17 12.08 -12.41
C ARG A 51 -1.26 10.88 -12.66
N ALA A 52 -0.79 10.70 -13.89
CA ALA A 52 0.15 9.65 -14.24
C ALA A 52 1.47 9.78 -13.48
N LYS A 53 2.04 10.98 -13.39
CA LYS A 53 3.29 11.28 -12.68
C LYS A 53 3.32 10.71 -11.26
N LYS A 54 2.22 10.84 -10.50
CA LYS A 54 2.13 10.30 -9.13
C LYS A 54 2.27 8.77 -9.10
N ARG A 55 1.69 8.08 -10.08
CA ARG A 55 1.76 6.63 -10.23
C ARG A 55 3.15 6.17 -10.65
N ASP A 56 3.78 6.90 -11.56
CA ASP A 56 5.10 6.57 -12.09
C ASP A 56 6.18 6.74 -11.02
N PHE A 57 6.15 7.85 -10.27
CA PHE A 57 7.05 8.02 -9.14
C PHE A 57 6.85 6.97 -8.05
N ARG A 58 5.61 6.57 -7.77
CA ARG A 58 5.35 5.49 -6.82
C ARG A 58 5.96 4.16 -7.28
N LYS A 59 5.87 3.82 -8.57
CA LYS A 59 6.53 2.63 -9.13
C LYS A 59 8.05 2.69 -8.92
N LEU A 60 8.66 3.84 -9.20
CA LEU A 60 10.09 4.05 -9.03
C LEU A 60 10.53 3.87 -7.57
N TRP A 61 9.79 4.45 -6.61
CA TRP A 61 10.10 4.26 -5.18
C TRP A 61 9.99 2.80 -4.75
N ILE A 62 8.95 2.10 -5.19
CA ILE A 62 8.76 0.67 -4.90
C ILE A 62 9.92 -0.15 -5.47
N GLN A 63 10.35 0.13 -6.70
CA GLN A 63 11.47 -0.55 -7.33
C GLN A 63 12.78 -0.34 -6.55
N ARG A 64 13.08 0.88 -6.13
CA ARG A 64 14.27 1.22 -5.34
C ARG A 64 14.26 0.53 -3.97
N ILE A 65 13.14 0.58 -3.25
CA ILE A 65 13.00 -0.09 -1.96
C ILE A 65 13.15 -1.61 -2.14
N ASN A 66 12.53 -2.20 -3.16
CA ASN A 66 12.63 -3.63 -3.42
C ASN A 66 14.07 -4.07 -3.71
N ALA A 67 14.82 -3.29 -4.48
CA ALA A 67 16.23 -3.56 -4.75
C ALA A 67 17.05 -3.55 -3.45
N ALA A 68 16.85 -2.53 -2.61
CA ALA A 68 17.56 -2.41 -1.33
C ALA A 68 17.19 -3.53 -0.33
N VAL A 69 15.92 -3.91 -0.25
CA VAL A 69 15.45 -4.96 0.67
C VAL A 69 15.95 -6.34 0.25
N ARG A 70 16.11 -6.59 -1.05
CA ARG A 70 16.66 -7.86 -1.56
C ARG A 70 18.11 -8.09 -1.14
N MET A 71 18.89 -7.04 -0.89
CA MET A 71 20.24 -7.18 -0.33
C MET A 71 20.25 -7.78 1.08
N TYR A 72 19.10 -7.80 1.77
CA TYR A 72 18.92 -8.35 3.11
C TYR A 72 18.03 -9.62 3.10
N ASP A 73 17.94 -10.31 1.97
CA ASP A 73 17.18 -11.56 1.75
C ASP A 73 15.70 -11.46 2.09
N MET A 74 15.10 -10.29 1.84
CA MET A 74 13.69 -10.05 2.13
C MET A 74 12.95 -9.54 0.88
N SER A 75 11.67 -9.92 0.71
CA SER A 75 10.83 -9.36 -0.33
C SER A 75 10.18 -8.04 0.11
N TYR A 76 9.89 -7.17 -0.85
CA TYR A 76 9.20 -5.89 -0.61
C TYR A 76 7.89 -6.05 0.17
N SER A 77 7.09 -7.08 -0.16
CA SER A 77 5.80 -7.32 0.50
C SER A 77 5.97 -7.71 1.98
N LYS A 78 6.93 -8.58 2.28
CA LYS A 78 7.28 -8.96 3.66
C LYS A 78 7.78 -7.75 4.44
N PHE A 79 8.67 -6.95 3.84
CA PHE A 79 9.20 -5.74 4.47
C PHE A 79 8.10 -4.74 4.83
N MET A 80 7.22 -4.40 3.90
CA MET A 80 6.10 -3.47 4.16
C MET A 80 5.10 -4.03 5.18
N SER A 81 4.83 -5.33 5.14
CA SER A 81 3.98 -5.99 6.13
C SER A 81 4.60 -5.96 7.52
N GLY A 82 5.92 -6.22 7.62
CA GLY A 82 6.65 -6.17 8.88
C GLY A 82 6.67 -4.78 9.50
N LEU A 83 6.95 -3.73 8.72
CA LEU A 83 6.90 -2.34 9.20
C LEU A 83 5.51 -1.97 9.72
N LYS A 84 4.46 -2.32 8.98
CA LYS A 84 3.08 -2.07 9.40
C LYS A 84 2.74 -2.79 10.72
N LYS A 85 3.22 -4.02 10.92
CA LYS A 85 3.02 -4.79 12.16
C LYS A 85 3.83 -4.21 13.32
N ALA A 86 5.01 -3.69 13.05
CA ALA A 86 5.84 -3.00 14.04
C ALA A 86 5.32 -1.58 14.39
N GLY A 87 4.23 -1.12 13.76
CA GLY A 87 3.66 0.21 14.00
C GLY A 87 4.44 1.36 13.36
N VAL A 88 5.34 1.07 12.43
CA VAL A 88 6.15 2.09 11.72
C VAL A 88 5.42 2.52 10.46
N ASP A 89 4.90 3.75 10.46
CA ASP A 89 4.21 4.35 9.30
C ASP A 89 5.11 5.38 8.61
N ILE A 90 5.86 4.93 7.62
CA ILE A 90 6.74 5.75 6.79
C ILE A 90 6.27 5.66 5.33
N ASN A 91 6.18 6.82 4.65
CA ASN A 91 5.77 6.82 3.25
C ASN A 91 6.89 6.28 2.33
N ARG A 92 6.51 5.78 1.15
CA ARG A 92 7.42 5.13 0.20
C ARG A 92 8.49 6.06 -0.36
N LYS A 93 8.19 7.37 -0.47
CA LYS A 93 9.17 8.36 -0.91
C LYS A 93 10.34 8.44 0.08
N MET A 94 10.03 8.62 1.37
CA MET A 94 11.03 8.69 2.42
C MET A 94 11.82 7.37 2.55
N LEU A 95 11.13 6.22 2.49
CA LEU A 95 11.80 4.92 2.49
C LEU A 95 12.79 4.77 1.32
N SER A 96 12.41 5.24 0.13
CA SER A 96 13.28 5.23 -1.04
C SER A 96 14.48 6.15 -0.89
N GLU A 97 14.32 7.31 -0.27
CA GLU A 97 15.43 8.24 0.02
C GLU A 97 16.38 7.68 1.08
N ILE A 98 15.83 7.11 2.16
CA ILE A 98 16.64 6.44 3.20
C ILE A 98 17.43 5.27 2.60
N ALA A 99 16.82 4.49 1.72
CA ALA A 99 17.48 3.36 1.06
C ALA A 99 18.69 3.75 0.20
N ILE A 100 18.72 4.99 -0.31
CA ILE A 100 19.82 5.49 -1.15
C ILE A 100 20.85 6.24 -0.32
N MET A 101 20.39 7.12 0.58
CA MET A 101 21.26 8.06 1.28
C MET A 101 21.82 7.50 2.59
N ASN A 102 21.10 6.59 3.24
CA ASN A 102 21.45 6.15 4.60
C ASN A 102 21.22 4.65 4.79
N GLU A 103 22.22 3.85 4.37
CA GLU A 103 22.16 2.40 4.46
C GLU A 103 22.04 1.89 5.92
N LYS A 104 22.70 2.56 6.87
CA LYS A 104 22.63 2.18 8.30
C LYS A 104 21.21 2.31 8.85
N ALA A 105 20.53 3.44 8.55
CA ALA A 105 19.14 3.64 8.96
C ALA A 105 18.20 2.66 8.25
N PHE A 106 18.45 2.34 6.98
CA PHE A 106 17.66 1.37 6.25
C PHE A 106 17.79 -0.03 6.84
N LYS A 107 19.00 -0.46 7.22
CA LYS A 107 19.25 -1.73 7.90
C LYS A 107 18.48 -1.85 9.21
N ALA A 108 18.46 -0.80 10.04
CA ALA A 108 17.65 -0.76 11.26
C ALA A 108 16.16 -0.93 11.00
N LEU A 109 15.63 -0.33 9.90
CA LEU A 109 14.25 -0.53 9.48
C LEU A 109 13.96 -1.97 9.02
N VAL A 110 14.91 -2.62 8.35
CA VAL A 110 14.80 -4.04 7.97
C VAL A 110 14.75 -4.93 9.20
N GLU A 111 15.59 -4.69 10.20
CA GLU A 111 15.59 -5.43 11.46
C GLU A 111 14.28 -5.24 12.23
N THR A 112 13.77 -4.00 12.30
CA THR A 112 12.47 -3.70 12.90
C THR A 112 11.33 -4.42 12.17
N SER A 113 11.39 -4.48 10.84
CA SER A 113 10.43 -5.23 10.03
C SER A 113 10.49 -6.74 10.31
N LYS A 114 11.69 -7.32 10.42
CA LYS A 114 11.87 -8.74 10.79
C LYS A 114 11.26 -9.04 12.16
N LYS A 115 11.52 -8.20 13.16
CA LYS A 115 10.91 -8.30 14.51
C LYS A 115 9.38 -8.20 14.46
N GLY A 116 8.83 -7.28 13.65
CA GLY A 116 7.39 -7.14 13.49
C GLY A 116 6.70 -8.36 12.84
N LEU A 117 7.41 -9.11 12.01
CA LEU A 117 6.90 -10.37 11.46
C LEU A 117 6.84 -11.49 12.51
N THR A 118 7.92 -11.67 13.30
CA THR A 118 7.99 -12.70 14.33
C THR A 118 6.99 -12.47 15.47
N MET A 119 6.76 -11.22 15.88
CA MET A 119 5.76 -10.89 16.91
C MET A 119 4.33 -11.31 16.54
N LYS A 120 3.99 -11.45 15.27
CA LYS A 120 2.65 -11.88 14.86
C LYS A 120 2.50 -13.39 14.83
N GLU A 121 3.56 -14.11 14.53
CA GLU A 121 3.56 -15.59 14.59
C GLU A 121 3.28 -16.04 16.03
N VAL A 122 3.97 -15.47 17.02
CA VAL A 122 3.71 -15.72 18.43
C VAL A 122 2.29 -15.32 18.86
N LYS A 123 1.75 -14.20 18.34
CA LYS A 123 0.36 -13.79 18.65
C LYS A 123 -0.71 -14.64 17.95
N SER A 124 -0.43 -15.24 16.79
CA SER A 124 -1.36 -16.19 16.15
C SER A 124 -1.36 -17.53 16.87
N GLU A 125 -0.23 -18.07 17.26
CA GLU A 125 -0.12 -19.30 18.04
C GLU A 125 -0.82 -19.18 19.42
N VAL A 126 -0.63 -18.04 20.11
CA VAL A 126 -1.35 -17.77 21.38
C VAL A 126 -2.86 -17.59 21.19
N LYS A 127 -3.31 -17.07 20.03
CA LYS A 127 -4.74 -16.98 19.72
C LYS A 127 -5.34 -18.34 19.35
N GLU A 128 -4.65 -19.17 18.61
CA GLU A 128 -5.07 -20.53 18.27
C GLU A 128 -5.10 -21.42 19.52
N ALA A 129 -4.11 -21.33 20.40
CA ALA A 129 -4.08 -22.01 21.67
C ALA A 129 -5.24 -21.56 22.63
N LYS A 130 -5.59 -20.25 22.61
CA LYS A 130 -6.73 -19.75 23.39
C LYS A 130 -8.08 -20.09 22.76
N ALA A 131 -8.17 -20.17 21.41
CA ALA A 131 -9.40 -20.60 20.74
C ALA A 131 -9.69 -22.08 21.03
N SER A 132 -8.69 -22.96 20.96
CA SER A 132 -8.85 -24.37 21.28
C SER A 132 -9.22 -24.64 22.74
N SER A 133 -8.73 -23.84 23.70
CA SER A 133 -9.12 -23.96 25.10
C SER A 133 -10.57 -23.47 25.35
N ASN A 134 -10.98 -22.36 24.70
CA ASN A 134 -12.34 -21.88 24.78
C ASN A 134 -13.36 -22.83 24.13
N ASP A 135 -12.98 -23.49 23.04
CA ASP A 135 -13.81 -24.50 22.39
C ASP A 135 -14.05 -25.73 23.28
N LEU A 136 -13.09 -26.13 24.09
CA LEU A 136 -13.27 -27.24 25.06
C LEU A 136 -14.21 -26.84 26.19
N GLU A 137 -14.13 -25.62 26.71
CA GLU A 137 -14.99 -25.11 27.77
C GLU A 137 -16.48 -24.96 27.34
N SER A 138 -16.72 -24.67 26.06
CA SER A 138 -18.06 -24.52 25.48
C SER A 138 -18.77 -25.87 25.21
N LYS A 139 -18.03 -27.00 25.17
CA LYS A 139 -18.58 -28.32 24.88
C LYS A 139 -19.41 -28.89 26.01
N THR A 140 -20.41 -29.67 25.64
CA THR A 140 -21.26 -30.38 26.59
C THR A 140 -20.52 -31.57 27.25
N LEU A 141 -20.98 -32.02 28.42
CA LEU A 141 -20.37 -33.13 29.16
C LEU A 141 -20.31 -34.43 28.34
N LYS A 142 -21.31 -34.66 27.45
CA LYS A 142 -21.33 -35.81 26.53
C LYS A 142 -20.21 -35.73 25.48
N GLU A 143 -20.05 -34.60 24.82
CA GLU A 143 -19.01 -34.36 23.81
C GLU A 143 -17.61 -34.42 24.41
N LEU A 144 -17.41 -33.92 25.64
CA LEU A 144 -16.14 -34.04 26.35
C LEU A 144 -15.78 -35.49 26.67
N LYS A 145 -16.75 -36.32 27.03
CA LYS A 145 -16.56 -37.76 27.28
C LYS A 145 -16.23 -38.51 25.99
N GLU A 146 -16.82 -38.16 24.84
CA GLU A 146 -16.50 -38.74 23.51
C GLU A 146 -15.08 -38.40 23.10
N LEU A 147 -14.65 -37.13 23.26
CA LEU A 147 -13.27 -36.72 23.00
C LEU A 147 -12.26 -37.40 23.94
N ALA A 148 -12.59 -37.56 25.20
CA ALA A 148 -11.75 -38.27 26.16
C ALA A 148 -11.64 -39.77 25.83
N LYS A 149 -12.67 -40.36 25.25
CA LYS A 149 -12.65 -41.72 24.72
C LYS A 149 -11.75 -41.86 23.48
N GLU A 150 -11.82 -40.89 22.55
CA GLU A 150 -10.93 -40.84 21.37
C GLU A 150 -9.47 -40.67 21.75
N LYS A 151 -9.18 -39.91 22.78
CA LYS A 151 -7.82 -39.67 23.29
C LYS A 151 -7.34 -40.76 24.30
N ASN A 152 -8.13 -41.81 24.51
CA ASN A 152 -7.82 -42.95 25.41
C ASN A 152 -7.51 -42.50 26.85
N VAL A 153 -8.24 -41.51 27.38
CA VAL A 153 -8.08 -41.05 28.77
C VAL A 153 -8.69 -42.07 29.72
N GLU A 154 -7.92 -42.61 30.65
CA GLU A 154 -8.39 -43.60 31.60
C GLU A 154 -9.39 -42.96 32.58
N GLY A 155 -10.51 -43.67 32.84
CA GLY A 155 -11.51 -43.22 33.85
C GLY A 155 -12.48 -42.12 33.36
N TYR A 156 -12.54 -41.75 32.08
CA TYR A 156 -13.35 -40.67 31.49
C TYR A 156 -14.86 -40.81 31.81
N SER A 157 -15.36 -41.99 32.05
CA SER A 157 -16.79 -42.24 32.29
C SER A 157 -17.30 -41.71 33.62
N THR A 158 -16.42 -41.67 34.63
CA THR A 158 -16.75 -41.23 36.03
C THR A 158 -16.35 -39.80 36.33
N MET A 159 -15.51 -39.15 35.49
CA MET A 159 -14.98 -37.81 35.64
C MET A 159 -16.05 -36.74 35.47
N LYS A 160 -15.95 -35.70 36.31
CA LYS A 160 -16.74 -34.47 36.21
C LYS A 160 -16.24 -33.56 35.09
N LYS A 161 -17.04 -32.59 34.65
CA LYS A 161 -16.68 -31.68 33.54
C LYS A 161 -15.36 -30.96 33.77
N ALA A 162 -15.03 -30.55 34.99
CA ALA A 162 -13.79 -29.87 35.33
C ALA A 162 -12.57 -30.81 35.17
N GLU A 163 -12.67 -32.05 35.63
CA GLU A 163 -11.63 -33.08 35.53
C GLU A 163 -11.39 -33.50 34.10
N LEU A 164 -12.44 -33.60 33.26
CA LEU A 164 -12.34 -33.88 31.84
C LEU A 164 -11.66 -32.74 31.05
N LEU A 165 -11.90 -31.49 31.45
CA LEU A 165 -11.25 -30.32 30.88
C LEU A 165 -9.76 -30.26 31.21
N GLU A 166 -9.36 -30.67 32.41
CA GLU A 166 -7.94 -30.76 32.78
C GLU A 166 -7.22 -31.92 32.08
N ALA A 167 -7.87 -33.07 31.93
CA ALA A 167 -7.30 -34.25 31.25
C ALA A 167 -7.23 -34.10 29.74
N LEU A 168 -7.97 -33.17 29.14
CA LEU A 168 -7.97 -32.89 27.71
C LEU A 168 -7.10 -31.68 27.28
N LYS A 169 -6.59 -30.92 28.27
CA LYS A 169 -5.63 -29.84 28.04
C LYS A 169 -4.24 -30.38 27.74
#